data_ae0f66b65ae56451493cbcf4e0b70afb
#
_entry.id   ae0f66b65ae56451493cbcf4e0b70afb
#
_cell.length_a   1.000
_cell.length_b   1.000
_cell.length_c   1.000
_cell.angle_alpha   90.00
_cell.angle_beta   90.00
_cell.angle_gamma   90.00
#
_symmetry.space_group_name_H-M   'P 1'
#
loop_
_entity.id
_entity.type
_entity.pdbx_description
1 polymer ?
#
loop_
_entity_poly.entity_id
_entity_poly.type
_entity_poly.pdbx_seq_one_letter_code
_entity_poly.pdbx_strand_id
1 'polypeptide(L)'
;MEQLIRARRQAIAGVAAQHDVDGIRWWPPTATPTWADFLVEGVPGSLPAFRADLERALGCRVAIYLADQLPSDAWQRIAPQTVLV
;
A
#
# COMPACT_ATOMS: atom_id res chain seq x y z
N MET A 1 -6.96 7.39 10.03
CA MET A 1 -6.20 6.44 9.19
C MET A 1 -4.70 6.76 9.17
N GLU A 2 -4.30 8.03 9.03
CA GLU A 2 -2.88 8.37 9.00
C GLU A 2 -2.13 7.93 10.25
N GLN A 3 -2.71 8.11 11.42
CA GLN A 3 -2.09 7.69 12.68
C GLN A 3 -1.91 6.17 12.75
N LEU A 4 -2.88 5.43 12.23
CA LEU A 4 -2.79 3.97 12.17
C LEU A 4 -1.64 3.54 11.24
N ILE A 5 -1.52 4.18 10.08
CA ILE A 5 -0.44 3.88 9.14
C ILE A 5 0.92 4.14 9.79
N ARG A 6 1.06 5.27 10.48
CA ARG A 6 2.32 5.60 11.18
C ARG A 6 2.62 4.63 12.31
N ALA A 7 1.60 4.26 13.08
CA ALA A 7 1.76 3.33 14.20
C ALA A 7 2.14 1.91 13.72
N ARG A 8 1.73 1.53 12.52
CA ARG A 8 1.99 0.19 11.96
C ARG A 8 3.07 0.20 10.88
N ARG A 9 3.82 1.27 10.77
CA ARG A 9 4.81 1.46 9.72
C ARG A 9 5.81 0.30 9.63
N GLN A 10 6.32 -0.16 10.75
CA GLN A 10 7.29 -1.26 10.76
C GLN A 10 6.65 -2.58 10.34
N ALA A 11 5.42 -2.81 10.76
CA ALA A 11 4.68 -4.01 10.35
C ALA A 11 4.42 -4.01 8.86
N ILE A 12 4.04 -2.86 8.30
CA ILE A 12 3.83 -2.71 6.86
C ILE A 12 5.13 -2.95 6.10
N ALA A 13 6.23 -2.37 6.55
CA ALA A 13 7.54 -2.56 5.93
C ALA A 13 7.98 -4.03 5.98
N GLY A 14 7.70 -4.72 7.10
CA GLY A 14 7.99 -6.14 7.23
C GLY A 14 7.21 -7.00 6.23
N VAL A 15 5.93 -6.70 6.05
CA VAL A 15 5.10 -7.40 5.05
C VAL A 15 5.65 -7.16 3.64
N ALA A 16 6.01 -5.92 3.31
CA ALA A 16 6.59 -5.60 2.01
C ALA A 16 7.87 -6.39 1.77
N ALA A 17 8.74 -6.47 2.78
CA ALA A 17 9.99 -7.22 2.66
C ALA A 17 9.75 -8.72 2.48
N GLN A 18 8.77 -9.28 3.18
CA GLN A 18 8.43 -10.70 3.06
C GLN A 18 7.93 -11.07 1.67
N HIS A 19 7.33 -10.14 0.96
CA HIS A 19 6.74 -10.37 -0.35
C HIS A 19 7.58 -9.79 -1.49
N ASP A 20 8.83 -9.41 -1.22
CA ASP A 20 9.78 -8.88 -2.21
C ASP A 20 9.24 -7.64 -2.93
N VAL A 21 8.53 -6.80 -2.20
CA VAL A 21 8.00 -5.54 -2.71
C VAL A 21 9.04 -4.45 -2.48
N ASP A 22 9.39 -3.71 -3.53
CA ASP A 22 10.47 -2.72 -3.49
C ASP A 22 10.05 -1.45 -2.76
N GLY A 23 8.79 -1.07 -2.86
CA GLY A 23 8.30 0.12 -2.20
C GLY A 23 6.80 0.05 -1.99
N ILE A 24 6.34 0.68 -0.91
CA ILE A 24 4.92 0.75 -0.59
C ILE A 24 4.59 2.18 -0.18
N ARG A 25 3.53 2.73 -0.78
CA ARG A 25 3.06 4.08 -0.52
C ARG A 25 1.60 4.03 -0.11
N TRP A 26 1.26 4.78 0.91
CA TRP A 26 -0.12 4.95 1.33
C TRP A 26 -0.73 6.10 0.52
N TRP A 27 -1.89 5.85 -0.07
CA TRP A 27 -2.63 6.84 -0.83
C TRP A 27 -3.77 7.35 0.06
N PRO A 28 -3.62 8.55 0.65
CA PRO A 28 -4.65 9.08 1.54
C PRO A 28 -5.99 9.22 0.81
N PRO A 29 -7.08 8.76 1.42
CA PRO A 29 -8.40 8.88 0.81
C PRO A 29 -8.88 10.34 0.83
N THR A 30 -9.71 10.68 -0.14
CA THR A 30 -10.33 11.99 -0.23
C THR A 30 -11.63 12.09 0.57
N ALA A 31 -12.14 10.95 1.05
CA ALA A 31 -13.37 10.86 1.83
C ALA A 31 -13.12 9.99 3.07
N THR A 32 -14.14 9.81 3.90
CA THR A 32 -14.02 8.96 5.11
C THR A 32 -13.65 7.54 4.70
N PRO A 33 -12.49 7.04 5.12
CA PRO A 33 -12.01 5.76 4.64
C PRO A 33 -12.61 4.59 5.43
N THR A 34 -13.05 3.59 4.72
CA THR A 34 -13.29 2.26 5.27
C THR A 34 -12.15 1.31 4.88
N TRP A 35 -11.26 1.77 3.99
CA TRP A 35 -10.17 0.99 3.41
C TRP A 35 -8.87 1.78 3.50
N ALA A 36 -7.76 1.06 3.55
CA ALA A 36 -6.44 1.65 3.32
C ALA A 36 -6.03 1.35 1.89
N ASP A 37 -5.74 2.39 1.12
CA ASP A 37 -5.29 2.27 -0.27
C ASP A 37 -3.77 2.37 -0.33
N PHE A 38 -3.14 1.39 -0.97
CA PHE A 38 -1.69 1.37 -1.12
C PHE A 38 -1.28 1.28 -2.57
N LEU A 39 -0.25 2.00 -2.91
CA LEU A 39 0.40 1.94 -4.20
C LEU A 39 1.74 1.22 -4.00
N VAL A 40 1.96 0.16 -4.78
CA VAL A 40 3.06 -0.78 -4.54
C VAL A 40 3.99 -0.81 -5.74
N GLU A 41 5.27 -0.65 -5.49
CA GLU A 41 6.34 -0.82 -6.48
C GLU A 41 6.88 -2.23 -6.36
N GLY A 42 6.93 -2.93 -7.49
CA GLY A 42 7.30 -4.34 -7.51
C GLY A 42 6.06 -5.22 -7.59
N VAL A 43 6.28 -6.49 -7.82
CA VAL A 43 5.19 -7.47 -7.96
C VAL A 43 5.37 -8.54 -6.90
N PRO A 44 4.44 -8.64 -5.94
CA PRO A 44 4.51 -9.72 -4.95
C PRO A 44 4.27 -11.07 -5.61
N GLY A 45 4.88 -12.11 -5.06
CA GLY A 45 4.71 -13.46 -5.58
C GLY A 45 3.26 -13.95 -5.50
N SER A 46 2.51 -13.48 -4.49
CA SER A 46 1.08 -13.76 -4.35
C SER A 46 0.39 -12.50 -3.88
N LEU A 47 -0.38 -11.87 -4.76
CA LEU A 47 -1.12 -10.67 -4.40
C LEU A 47 -2.17 -10.92 -3.30
N PRO A 48 -2.97 -12.01 -3.35
CA PRO A 48 -3.91 -12.29 -2.27
C PRO A 48 -3.24 -12.50 -0.92
N ALA A 49 -2.09 -13.17 -0.88
CA ALA A 49 -1.36 -13.38 0.37
C ALA A 49 -0.79 -12.07 0.91
N PHE A 50 -0.23 -11.24 0.03
CA PHE A 50 0.30 -9.92 0.39
C PHE A 50 -0.80 -9.04 0.98
N ARG A 51 -1.96 -8.98 0.32
CA ARG A 51 -3.10 -8.21 0.81
C ARG A 51 -3.57 -8.71 2.17
N ALA A 52 -3.69 -10.03 2.33
CA ALA A 52 -4.13 -10.62 3.59
C ALA A 52 -3.18 -10.27 4.74
N ASP A 53 -1.88 -10.30 4.50
CA ASP A 53 -0.89 -9.95 5.51
C ASP A 53 -0.95 -8.46 5.87
N LEU A 54 -1.17 -7.58 4.89
CA LEU A 54 -1.36 -6.15 5.16
C LEU A 54 -2.65 -5.91 5.96
N GLU A 55 -3.73 -6.58 5.61
CA GLU A 55 -4.99 -6.45 6.33
C GLU A 55 -4.84 -6.90 7.78
N ARG A 56 -4.08 -7.97 8.00
CA ARG A 56 -3.80 -8.46 9.34
C ARG A 56 -2.96 -7.46 10.13
N ALA A 57 -1.95 -6.87 9.49
CA ALA A 57 -1.09 -5.90 10.13
C ALA A 57 -1.83 -4.62 10.52
N LEU A 58 -2.82 -4.21 9.72
CA LEU A 58 -3.55 -2.97 9.92
C LEU A 58 -4.87 -3.13 10.66
N GLY A 59 -5.47 -4.33 10.59
CA GLY A 59 -6.78 -4.56 11.18
C GLY A 59 -7.93 -3.92 10.40
N CYS A 60 -7.72 -3.64 9.11
CA CYS A 60 -8.75 -3.08 8.24
C CYS A 60 -8.58 -3.62 6.82
N ARG A 61 -9.57 -3.36 5.96
CA ARG A 61 -9.49 -3.76 4.56
C ARG A 61 -8.46 -2.93 3.81
N VAL A 62 -7.81 -3.56 2.84
CA VAL A 62 -6.73 -2.96 2.06
C VAL A 62 -7.02 -3.12 0.58
N ALA A 63 -6.86 -2.04 -0.17
CA ALA A 63 -6.84 -2.05 -1.63
C ALA A 63 -5.40 -1.84 -2.09
N ILE A 64 -4.96 -2.61 -3.06
CA ILE A 64 -3.59 -2.57 -3.56
C ILE A 64 -3.59 -2.24 -5.04
N TYR A 65 -2.81 -1.24 -5.42
CA TYR A 65 -2.59 -0.82 -6.79
C TYR A 65 -1.13 -1.07 -7.13
N LEU A 66 -0.88 -1.86 -8.17
CA LEU A 66 0.48 -2.17 -8.60
C LEU A 66 0.96 -1.10 -9.58
N ALA A 67 2.10 -0.50 -9.28
CA ALA A 67 2.67 0.55 -10.13
C ALA A 67 2.92 0.05 -11.55
N ASP A 68 3.34 -1.20 -11.70
CA ASP A 68 3.62 -1.82 -13.01
C ASP A 68 2.38 -1.91 -13.90
N GLN A 69 1.19 -1.92 -13.31
CA GLN A 69 -0.06 -2.01 -14.05
C GLN A 69 -0.66 -0.65 -14.39
N LEU A 70 -0.05 0.42 -13.91
CA LEU A 70 -0.50 1.77 -14.19
C LEU A 70 0.26 2.35 -15.39
N PRO A 71 -0.41 3.11 -16.28
CA PRO A 71 0.30 3.90 -17.29
C PRO A 71 1.25 4.89 -16.60
N SER A 72 2.37 5.21 -17.24
CA SER A 72 3.37 6.09 -16.64
C SER A 72 2.81 7.48 -16.30
N ASP A 73 1.89 8.00 -17.10
CA ASP A 73 1.26 9.29 -16.82
C ASP A 73 0.34 9.21 -15.59
N ALA A 74 -0.35 8.09 -15.40
CA ALA A 74 -1.18 7.87 -14.21
C ALA A 74 -0.30 7.79 -12.96
N TRP A 75 0.82 7.06 -13.04
CA TRP A 75 1.78 6.97 -11.94
C TRP A 75 2.29 8.36 -11.54
N GLN A 76 2.67 9.17 -12.52
CA GLN A 76 3.20 10.51 -12.27
C GLN A 76 2.17 11.43 -11.61
N ARG A 77 0.89 11.23 -11.90
CA ARG A 77 -0.19 12.02 -11.28
C ARG A 77 -0.49 11.55 -9.85
N ILE A 78 -0.42 10.25 -9.61
CA ILE A 78 -0.82 9.65 -8.34
C ILE A 78 0.29 9.70 -7.31
N ALA A 79 1.52 9.43 -7.71
CA ALA A 79 2.65 9.32 -6.79
C ALA A 79 2.81 10.55 -5.86
N PRO A 80 2.69 11.80 -6.35
CA PRO A 80 2.78 12.96 -5.47
C PRO A 80 1.68 13.05 -4.41
N GLN A 81 0.57 12.34 -4.60
CA GLN A 81 -0.53 12.31 -3.64
C GLN A 81 -0.36 11.23 -2.58
N THR A 82 0.67 10.41 -2.71
CA THR A 82 0.92 9.29 -1.81
C THR A 82 2.01 9.65 -0.79
N VAL A 83 2.02 8.91 0.31
CA VAL A 83 3.01 9.05 1.38
C VAL A 83 3.82 7.78 1.45
N LEU A 84 5.14 7.91 1.39
CA LEU A 84 6.04 6.76 1.54
C LEU A 84 5.93 6.20 2.95
N VAL A 85 5.72 4.90 3.02
CA VAL A 85 5.60 4.21 4.32
C VAL A 85 6.96 3.74 4.80
#